data_b83cc060d16004e9cc7e5f42e20e57a6
#
_entry.id   b83cc060d16004e9cc7e5f42e20e57a6
#
_cell.length_a   1.000
_cell.length_b   1.000
_cell.length_c   1.000
_cell.angle_alpha   90.00
_cell.angle_beta   90.00
_cell.angle_gamma   90.00
#
_symmetry.space_group_name_H-M   'P 1'
#
loop_
_entity.id
_entity.type
_entity.pdbx_description
1 polymer ?
#
loop_
_entity_poly.entity_id
_entity_poly.type
_entity_poly.pdbx_seq_one_letter_code
_entity_poly.pdbx_strand_id
1 'polypeptide(L)'
;MSNFPIENKRKADHPIHSVFTDRWSPRSFSNEAITEEELLTILEAARWAPSSFNAQPWRFAYALRGDSFFQPLADSMNAANQQWAPKAAALVAVASFKLSTPPGAQALVPNGAH
;
A
#
# COMPACT_ATOMS: atom_id res chain seq x y z
N MET A 1 13.01 -10.27 -9.69
CA MET A 1 13.11 -11.02 -8.42
C MET A 1 14.45 -10.75 -7.77
N SER A 2 14.46 -10.56 -6.48
CA SER A 2 15.70 -10.40 -5.73
C SER A 2 16.49 -11.70 -5.78
N ASN A 3 17.79 -11.62 -6.14
CA ASN A 3 18.71 -12.76 -6.12
C ASN A 3 19.35 -13.00 -4.75
N PHE A 4 18.88 -12.28 -3.73
CA PHE A 4 19.40 -12.47 -2.38
C PHE A 4 18.74 -13.67 -1.74
N PRO A 5 19.50 -14.67 -1.28
CA PRO A 5 18.94 -15.82 -0.60
C PRO A 5 18.55 -15.42 0.82
N ILE A 6 17.46 -14.66 0.93
CA ILE A 6 16.86 -14.38 2.24
C ILE A 6 16.03 -15.59 2.63
N GLU A 7 16.57 -16.37 3.57
CA GLU A 7 15.82 -17.48 4.12
C GLU A 7 14.64 -16.97 4.93
N ASN A 8 13.42 -17.35 4.53
CA ASN A 8 12.24 -17.07 5.30
C ASN A 8 12.12 -18.09 6.45
N LYS A 9 12.44 -17.64 7.65
CA LYS A 9 12.38 -18.47 8.87
C LYS A 9 10.98 -18.48 9.53
N ARG A 10 10.03 -17.73 8.98
CA ARG A 10 8.68 -17.69 9.52
C ARG A 10 7.92 -18.94 9.13
N LYS A 11 7.32 -19.56 10.13
CA LYS A 11 6.57 -20.81 9.97
C LYS A 11 5.19 -20.65 10.59
N ALA A 12 4.17 -20.93 9.80
CA ALA A 12 2.80 -20.91 10.30
C ALA A 12 2.50 -22.19 11.12
N ASP A 13 1.71 -22.05 12.18
CA ASP A 13 1.26 -23.19 12.99
C ASP A 13 0.10 -23.94 12.34
N HIS A 14 -0.60 -23.30 11.41
CA HIS A 14 -1.71 -23.88 10.68
C HIS A 14 -1.55 -23.63 9.17
N PRO A 15 -2.20 -24.45 8.30
CA PRO A 15 -2.08 -24.28 6.85
C PRO A 15 -2.77 -23.01 6.39
N ILE A 16 -1.99 -21.99 6.06
CA ILE A 16 -2.46 -20.72 5.52
C ILE A 16 -1.76 -20.45 4.18
N HIS A 17 -2.29 -19.47 3.44
CA HIS A 17 -1.64 -19.07 2.19
C HIS A 17 -0.26 -18.45 2.46
N SER A 18 0.72 -18.82 1.65
CA SER A 18 2.13 -18.43 1.83
C SER A 18 2.36 -16.91 1.81
N VAL A 19 1.48 -16.14 1.19
CA VAL A 19 1.59 -14.68 1.16
C VAL A 19 1.68 -14.07 2.55
N PHE A 20 1.05 -14.67 3.55
CA PHE A 20 1.05 -14.16 4.92
C PHE A 20 2.41 -14.32 5.60
N THR A 21 3.12 -15.39 5.31
CA THR A 21 4.45 -15.66 5.87
C THR A 21 5.59 -15.16 5.00
N ASP A 22 5.36 -15.02 3.70
CA ASP A 22 6.39 -14.61 2.75
C ASP A 22 6.49 -13.08 2.64
N ARG A 23 5.40 -12.34 2.83
CA ARG A 23 5.42 -10.89 2.78
C ARG A 23 6.23 -10.30 3.94
N TRP A 24 7.08 -9.36 3.64
CA TRP A 24 7.83 -8.58 4.63
C TRP A 24 8.01 -7.14 4.13
N SER A 25 8.58 -6.27 4.94
CA SER A 25 8.77 -4.85 4.62
C SER A 25 10.25 -4.57 4.37
N PRO A 26 10.72 -4.69 3.14
CA PRO A 26 12.11 -4.40 2.83
C PRO A 26 12.40 -2.90 2.88
N ARG A 27 13.66 -2.55 3.09
CA ARG A 27 14.17 -1.17 3.04
C ARG A 27 15.20 -0.98 1.94
N SER A 28 15.33 -1.94 1.05
CA SER A 28 16.22 -1.91 -0.09
C SER A 28 15.49 -2.49 -1.29
N PHE A 29 15.63 -1.85 -2.43
CA PHE A 29 14.95 -2.21 -3.65
C PHE A 29 15.96 -2.48 -4.76
N SER A 30 15.60 -3.34 -5.72
CA SER A 30 16.32 -3.43 -6.97
C SER A 30 16.06 -2.16 -7.80
N ASN A 31 16.86 -1.95 -8.83
CA ASN A 31 16.66 -0.84 -9.76
C ASN A 31 15.58 -1.14 -10.82
N GLU A 32 14.92 -2.28 -10.74
CA GLU A 32 13.87 -2.66 -11.69
C GLU A 32 12.72 -1.68 -11.63
N ALA A 33 12.27 -1.26 -12.82
CA ALA A 33 11.05 -0.47 -12.95
C ALA A 33 9.84 -1.39 -12.98
N ILE A 34 8.69 -0.85 -12.61
CA ILE A 34 7.39 -1.49 -12.85
C ILE A 34 6.57 -0.63 -13.80
N THR A 35 5.63 -1.26 -14.49
CA THR A 35 4.71 -0.54 -15.36
C THR A 35 3.53 -0.01 -14.55
N GLU A 36 2.84 1.00 -15.10
CA GLU A 36 1.60 1.48 -14.51
C GLU A 36 0.56 0.36 -14.43
N GLU A 37 0.48 -0.50 -15.44
CA GLU A 37 -0.44 -1.63 -15.47
C GLU A 37 -0.18 -2.61 -14.33
N GLU A 38 1.08 -2.93 -14.06
CA GLU A 38 1.44 -3.77 -12.91
C GLU A 38 1.03 -3.13 -11.57
N LEU A 39 1.24 -1.83 -11.45
CA LEU A 39 0.83 -1.08 -10.26
C LEU A 39 -0.68 -1.08 -10.09
N LEU A 40 -1.43 -0.86 -11.19
CA LEU A 40 -2.89 -0.89 -11.16
C LEU A 40 -3.43 -2.28 -10.79
N THR A 41 -2.74 -3.34 -11.15
CA THR A 41 -3.08 -4.70 -10.72
C THR A 41 -2.99 -4.84 -9.20
N ILE A 42 -1.95 -4.27 -8.60
CA ILE A 42 -1.78 -4.24 -7.14
C ILE A 42 -2.91 -3.44 -6.48
N LEU A 43 -3.24 -2.28 -7.04
CA LEU A 43 -4.30 -1.42 -6.52
C LEU A 43 -5.68 -2.05 -6.70
N GLU A 44 -5.89 -2.83 -7.76
CA GLU A 44 -7.14 -3.59 -7.92
C GLU A 44 -7.31 -4.60 -6.78
N ALA A 45 -6.26 -5.28 -6.36
CA ALA A 45 -6.33 -6.16 -5.20
C ALA A 45 -6.67 -5.38 -3.93
N ALA A 46 -6.08 -4.19 -3.75
CA ALA A 46 -6.35 -3.34 -2.60
C ALA A 46 -7.80 -2.83 -2.55
N ARG A 47 -8.43 -2.65 -3.71
CA ARG A 47 -9.83 -2.20 -3.81
C ARG A 47 -10.83 -3.14 -3.12
N TRP A 48 -10.49 -4.40 -2.97
CA TRP A 48 -11.33 -5.40 -2.34
C TRP A 48 -11.17 -5.48 -0.84
N ALA A 49 -10.38 -4.59 -0.23
CA ALA A 49 -10.26 -4.54 1.22
C ALA A 49 -11.60 -4.18 1.87
N PRO A 50 -11.95 -4.85 2.97
CA PRO A 50 -13.18 -4.54 3.69
C PRO A 50 -13.12 -3.16 4.33
N SER A 51 -14.29 -2.63 4.67
CA SER A 51 -14.42 -1.38 5.41
C SER A 51 -15.65 -1.41 6.31
N SER A 52 -15.65 -0.56 7.31
CA SER A 52 -16.76 -0.44 8.25
C SER A 52 -18.03 -0.04 7.49
N PHE A 53 -19.12 -0.80 7.67
CA PHE A 53 -20.40 -0.60 6.97
C PHE A 53 -20.27 -0.54 5.45
N ASN A 54 -19.22 -1.15 4.89
CA ASN A 54 -18.89 -1.07 3.47
C ASN A 54 -18.82 0.38 2.95
N ALA A 55 -18.31 1.28 3.77
CA ALA A 55 -18.22 2.71 3.44
C ALA A 55 -17.25 2.98 2.28
N GLN A 56 -16.34 2.06 2.00
CA GLN A 56 -15.35 2.15 0.91
C GLN A 56 -14.58 3.48 0.93
N PRO A 57 -13.94 3.82 2.07
CA PRO A 57 -13.31 5.12 2.25
C PRO A 57 -11.95 5.22 1.61
N TRP A 58 -11.40 4.12 1.09
CA TRP A 58 -10.02 4.02 0.65
C TRP A 58 -9.78 4.83 -0.61
N ARG A 59 -8.72 5.61 -0.60
CA ARG A 59 -8.23 6.36 -1.77
C ARG A 59 -6.74 6.17 -1.90
N PHE A 60 -6.27 6.12 -3.13
CA PHE A 60 -4.87 5.89 -3.44
C PHE A 60 -4.38 6.99 -4.37
N ALA A 61 -3.26 7.59 -4.01
CA ALA A 61 -2.49 8.43 -4.91
C ALA A 61 -1.17 7.74 -5.19
N TYR A 62 -0.75 7.68 -6.43
CA TYR A 62 0.47 6.98 -6.78
C TYR A 62 1.31 7.75 -7.79
N ALA A 63 2.59 7.44 -7.82
CA ALA A 63 3.52 7.91 -8.82
C ALA A 63 4.55 6.82 -9.12
N LEU A 64 4.86 6.65 -10.39
CA LEU A 64 5.99 5.85 -10.83
C LEU A 64 7.27 6.69 -10.73
N ARG A 65 8.40 6.02 -10.57
CA ARG A 65 9.71 6.69 -10.59
C ARG A 65 9.85 7.47 -11.89
N GLY A 66 10.18 8.75 -11.80
CA GLY A 66 10.29 9.65 -12.95
C GLY A 66 9.03 10.48 -13.21
N ASP A 67 7.89 10.15 -12.62
CA ASP A 67 6.70 10.99 -12.72
C ASP A 67 6.89 12.30 -11.93
N SER A 68 6.23 13.37 -12.37
CA SER A 68 6.32 14.68 -11.71
C SER A 68 5.80 14.66 -10.26
N PHE A 69 4.89 13.75 -9.94
CA PHE A 69 4.31 13.62 -8.61
C PHE A 69 5.16 12.73 -7.68
N PHE A 70 6.16 12.01 -8.20
CA PHE A 70 6.98 11.09 -7.41
C PHE A 70 7.77 11.82 -6.31
N GLN A 71 8.49 12.88 -6.66
CA GLN A 71 9.31 13.59 -5.69
C GLN A 71 8.49 14.28 -4.59
N PRO A 72 7.39 15.00 -4.90
CA PRO A 72 6.51 15.52 -3.85
C PRO A 72 5.99 14.45 -2.90
N LEU A 73 5.65 13.27 -3.42
CA LEU A 73 5.19 12.15 -2.60
C LEU A 73 6.30 11.61 -1.71
N ALA A 74 7.51 11.48 -2.22
CA ALA A 74 8.69 11.09 -1.45
C ALA A 74 9.00 12.10 -0.35
N ASP A 75 8.91 13.39 -0.64
CA ASP A 75 9.19 14.48 0.30
C ASP A 75 8.16 14.54 1.45
N SER A 76 6.97 13.97 1.25
CA SER A 76 5.94 13.91 2.29
C SER A 76 6.25 12.91 3.40
N MET A 77 7.23 12.04 3.20
CA MET A 77 7.63 11.02 4.17
C MET A 77 8.46 11.63 5.28
N ASN A 78 8.48 10.94 6.43
CA ASN A 78 9.42 11.34 7.50
C ASN A 78 10.88 11.14 7.06
N ALA A 79 11.79 11.83 7.73
CA ALA A 79 13.21 11.87 7.36
C ALA A 79 13.86 10.47 7.29
N ALA A 80 13.49 9.56 8.18
CA ALA A 80 14.04 8.21 8.20
C ALA A 80 13.63 7.42 6.95
N ASN A 81 12.39 7.53 6.51
CA ASN A 81 11.89 6.84 5.34
C ASN A 81 12.39 7.46 4.03
N GLN A 82 12.69 8.75 4.01
CA GLN A 82 13.26 9.42 2.84
C GLN A 82 14.64 8.87 2.46
N GLN A 83 15.31 8.15 3.35
CA GLN A 83 16.63 7.58 3.07
C GLN A 83 16.58 6.35 2.16
N TRP A 84 15.46 5.66 2.12
CA TRP A 84 15.36 4.39 1.37
C TRP A 84 14.14 4.31 0.46
N ALA A 85 13.00 4.85 0.86
CA ALA A 85 11.75 4.72 0.10
C ALA A 85 11.78 5.37 -1.29
N PRO A 86 12.47 6.51 -1.52
CA PRO A 86 12.54 7.10 -2.86
C PRO A 86 13.27 6.26 -3.91
N LYS A 87 13.92 5.18 -3.50
CA LYS A 87 14.56 4.23 -4.42
C LYS A 87 13.59 3.18 -4.98
N ALA A 88 12.35 3.17 -4.52
CA ALA A 88 11.31 2.27 -5.02
C ALA A 88 10.93 2.61 -6.47
N ALA A 89 10.40 1.62 -7.18
CA ALA A 89 9.91 1.82 -8.55
C ALA A 89 8.62 2.66 -8.60
N ALA A 90 7.86 2.65 -7.53
CA ALA A 90 6.64 3.43 -7.38
C ALA A 90 6.40 3.77 -5.90
N LEU A 91 5.66 4.83 -5.66
CA LEU A 91 5.18 5.21 -4.34
C LEU A 91 3.66 5.30 -4.37
N VAL A 92 3.03 4.83 -3.31
CA VAL A 92 1.58 4.88 -3.15
C VAL A 92 1.26 5.51 -1.79
N ALA A 93 0.44 6.56 -1.81
CA ALA A 93 -0.15 7.12 -0.60
C ALA A 93 -1.55 6.55 -0.44
N VAL A 94 -1.81 5.99 0.74
CA VAL A 94 -3.13 5.45 1.08
C VAL A 94 -3.82 6.45 2.00
N ALA A 95 -5.04 6.82 1.64
CA ALA A 95 -5.87 7.73 2.41
C ALA A 95 -7.24 7.12 2.65
N SER A 96 -7.91 7.56 3.69
CA SER A 96 -9.28 7.19 3.95
C SER A 96 -10.13 8.44 4.23
N PHE A 97 -11.37 8.45 3.75
CA PHE A 97 -12.32 9.49 4.14
C PHE A 97 -12.66 9.35 5.63
N LYS A 98 -12.63 10.47 6.33
CA LYS A 98 -12.96 10.50 7.75
C LYS A 98 -14.43 10.33 8.05
N LEU A 99 -15.29 10.71 7.09
CA LEU A 99 -16.74 10.73 7.27
C LEU A 99 -17.40 9.90 6.18
N SER A 100 -18.49 9.24 6.55
CA SER A 100 -19.34 8.52 5.59
C SER A 100 -20.79 8.58 6.05
N THR A 101 -21.71 8.20 5.15
CA THR A 101 -23.13 8.04 5.48
C THR A 101 -23.44 6.55 5.50
N PRO A 102 -23.46 5.89 6.68
CA PRO A 102 -23.81 4.49 6.77
C PRO A 102 -25.27 4.24 6.31
N PRO A 103 -25.63 3.01 5.97
CA PRO A 103 -27.01 2.66 5.65
C PRO A 103 -27.97 3.10 6.76
N GLY A 104 -29.04 3.83 6.39
CA GLY A 104 -30.03 4.35 7.32
C GLY A 104 -29.69 5.66 8.01
N ALA A 105 -28.47 6.15 7.88
CA ALA A 105 -28.10 7.45 8.40
C ALA A 105 -28.54 8.58 7.47
N GLN A 106 -28.91 9.72 8.06
CA GLN A 106 -29.32 10.91 7.31
C GLN A 106 -28.23 11.98 7.25
N ALA A 107 -27.11 11.74 7.91
CA ALA A 107 -25.99 12.67 7.98
C ALA A 107 -24.67 11.91 7.95
N LEU A 108 -23.58 12.63 7.61
CA LEU A 108 -22.23 12.09 7.68
C LEU A 108 -21.87 11.82 9.15
N VAL A 109 -21.28 10.66 9.37
CA VAL A 109 -20.75 10.25 10.66
C VAL A 109 -19.28 9.84 10.53
N PRO A 110 -18.48 9.87 11.60
CA PRO A 110 -17.11 9.40 11.53
C PRO A 110 -17.03 7.93 11.08
N ASN A 111 -16.13 7.64 10.16
CA ASN A 111 -15.80 6.25 9.83
C ASN A 111 -15.18 5.58 11.03
N GLY A 112 -15.36 4.29 11.16
CA GLY A 112 -14.66 3.49 12.14
C GLY A 112 -13.15 3.56 11.97
N ALA A 113 -12.42 3.12 12.98
CA ALA A 113 -10.96 3.07 12.92
C ALA A 113 -10.49 2.12 11.80
N HIS A 114 -9.54 2.58 11.02
CA HIS A 114 -8.97 1.86 9.89
C HIS A 114 -7.46 1.70 10.04
#